data_a70e2b26d73a755fcca8a93f29deaf5b
#
_entry.id   a70e2b26d73a755fcca8a93f29deaf5b
#
_cell.length_a   1.000
_cell.length_b   1.000
_cell.length_c   1.000
_cell.angle_alpha   90.00
_cell.angle_beta   90.00
_cell.angle_gamma   90.00
#
_symmetry.space_group_name_H-M   'P 1'
#
loop_
_entity.id
_entity.type
_entity.pdbx_description
1 polymer ?
#
loop_
_entity_poly.entity_id
_entity_poly.type
_entity_poly.pdbx_seq_one_letter_code
_entity_poly.pdbx_strand_id
1 'polypeptide(L)'
;MCSSDLFGLTAGKDVTQLAALQAFSCVECGRCTEHCPANLTGKLLNPKEIVLGVRNYLNDFGPASEEPLLGKYLAQEAAFQCTTCGACEYQCPLGIEHLPLIVGLRRGAVNTGQWEDDYGNKLFLNLERYGNPLGIASSERDKFIRKAGLPVYDGTQEYCLWLGCMGAYDPKGREIVESLVRVMRHSGVTFGVLKKEKCTGDSARRLGNDLAFSQLAEQNLQTISTAGVKKMVSICPHCVRTISEDWREYGQAPPIEHHSELLARLESTLPAASAPSQQKVVYHDPCYLGRYRGIYDEPRQVAA
;
A
#
# COMPACT_ATOMS: atom_id res chain seq x y z
N MET A 1 -18.57 -11.17 -5.61
CA MET A 1 -18.20 -10.43 -4.38
C MET A 1 -19.30 -10.62 -3.35
N CYS A 2 -18.95 -11.08 -2.14
CA CYS A 2 -19.91 -11.05 -1.03
C CYS A 2 -20.18 -9.60 -0.65
N SER A 3 -21.38 -9.25 -0.22
CA SER A 3 -21.74 -7.88 0.19
C SER A 3 -20.81 -7.34 1.30
N SER A 4 -20.26 -8.20 2.14
CA SER A 4 -19.28 -7.87 3.17
C SER A 4 -17.95 -7.34 2.62
N ASP A 5 -17.57 -7.71 1.38
CA ASP A 5 -16.31 -7.26 0.78
C ASP A 5 -16.34 -5.76 0.44
N LEU A 6 -17.52 -5.21 0.16
CA LEU A 6 -17.70 -3.79 -0.17
C LEU A 6 -18.00 -2.92 1.05
N PHE A 7 -18.73 -3.44 2.05
CA PHE A 7 -19.22 -2.64 3.18
C PHE A 7 -18.39 -2.80 4.45
N GLY A 8 -17.53 -3.81 4.52
CA GLY A 8 -16.68 -4.09 5.67
C GLY A 8 -17.37 -4.91 6.75
N LEU A 9 -16.68 -5.08 7.87
CA LEU A 9 -17.13 -5.88 9.01
C LEU A 9 -17.76 -4.95 10.06
N THR A 10 -19.07 -4.98 10.18
CA THR A 10 -19.84 -4.19 11.16
C THR A 10 -20.41 -5.07 12.27
N ALA A 11 -20.86 -6.29 11.96
CA ALA A 11 -21.54 -7.21 12.84
C ALA A 11 -21.17 -8.68 12.53
N GLY A 12 -21.68 -9.61 13.29
CA GLY A 12 -21.43 -11.05 13.12
C GLY A 12 -21.80 -11.57 11.74
N LYS A 13 -22.89 -11.07 11.17
CA LYS A 13 -23.38 -11.45 9.83
C LYS A 13 -22.40 -11.08 8.69
N ASP A 14 -21.47 -10.17 8.94
CA ASP A 14 -20.46 -9.75 7.97
C ASP A 14 -19.17 -10.58 8.07
N VAL A 15 -19.01 -11.37 9.14
CA VAL A 15 -17.83 -12.22 9.33
C VAL A 15 -17.89 -13.38 8.35
N THR A 16 -16.91 -13.44 7.45
CA THR A 16 -16.83 -14.51 6.45
C THR A 16 -16.55 -15.86 7.11
N GLN A 17 -16.92 -16.96 6.44
CA GLN A 17 -16.61 -18.31 6.93
C GLN A 17 -15.10 -18.52 7.11
N LEU A 18 -14.27 -17.97 6.21
CA LEU A 18 -12.81 -18.02 6.33
C LEU A 18 -12.33 -17.28 7.57
N ALA A 19 -12.82 -16.06 7.81
CA ALA A 19 -12.47 -15.26 8.98
C ALA A 19 -12.87 -15.98 10.29
N ALA A 20 -14.06 -16.58 10.33
CA ALA A 20 -14.50 -17.38 11.46
C ALA A 20 -13.60 -18.61 11.67
N LEU A 21 -13.33 -19.39 10.62
CA LEU A 21 -12.46 -20.55 10.68
C LEU A 21 -11.07 -20.18 11.21
N GLN A 22 -10.47 -19.10 10.69
CA GLN A 22 -9.17 -18.62 11.15
C GLN A 22 -9.21 -18.16 12.61
N ALA A 23 -10.28 -17.49 13.05
CA ALA A 23 -10.44 -17.06 14.44
C ALA A 23 -10.49 -18.25 15.40
N PHE A 24 -11.20 -19.33 15.03
CA PHE A 24 -11.28 -20.54 15.84
C PHE A 24 -10.02 -21.42 15.73
N SER A 25 -9.25 -21.32 14.67
CA SER A 25 -7.99 -22.05 14.51
C SER A 25 -6.81 -21.45 15.29
N CYS A 26 -6.95 -20.22 15.81
CA CYS A 26 -5.88 -19.54 16.53
C CYS A 26 -5.49 -20.29 17.82
N VAL A 27 -4.23 -20.70 17.90
CA VAL A 27 -3.65 -21.41 19.07
C VAL A 27 -3.01 -20.47 20.10
N GLU A 28 -3.23 -19.16 19.97
CA GLU A 28 -2.82 -18.13 20.94
C GLU A 28 -1.31 -18.04 21.23
N CYS A 29 -0.48 -18.50 20.30
CA CYS A 29 0.98 -18.59 20.50
C CYS A 29 1.70 -17.24 20.71
N GLY A 30 1.06 -16.10 20.38
CA GLY A 30 1.59 -14.75 20.62
C GLY A 30 2.57 -14.20 19.58
N ARG A 31 3.07 -14.99 18.62
CA ARG A 31 4.09 -14.55 17.65
C ARG A 31 3.67 -13.31 16.85
N CYS A 32 2.40 -13.20 16.47
CA CYS A 32 1.88 -12.04 15.77
C CYS A 32 1.98 -10.74 16.61
N THR A 33 1.82 -10.84 17.92
CA THR A 33 1.95 -9.73 18.88
C THR A 33 3.41 -9.33 19.07
N GLU A 34 4.29 -10.30 19.31
CA GLU A 34 5.73 -10.09 19.54
C GLU A 34 6.44 -9.41 18.36
N HIS A 35 5.92 -9.58 17.14
CA HIS A 35 6.49 -8.98 15.93
C HIS A 35 5.69 -7.78 15.38
N CYS A 36 4.64 -7.35 16.09
CA CYS A 36 3.86 -6.20 15.68
C CYS A 36 4.56 -4.89 16.04
N PRO A 37 4.97 -4.05 15.07
CA PRO A 37 5.66 -2.80 15.37
C PRO A 37 4.78 -1.82 16.14
N ALA A 38 3.46 -1.81 15.94
CA ALA A 38 2.55 -1.00 16.72
C ALA A 38 2.52 -1.44 18.18
N ASN A 39 2.42 -2.74 18.46
CA ASN A 39 2.45 -3.28 19.82
C ASN A 39 3.78 -3.01 20.50
N LEU A 40 4.90 -3.24 19.81
CA LEU A 40 6.26 -3.00 20.33
C LEU A 40 6.53 -1.54 20.70
N THR A 41 5.79 -0.61 20.12
CA THR A 41 5.87 0.83 20.44
C THR A 41 4.85 1.29 21.48
N GLY A 42 4.18 0.35 22.16
CA GLY A 42 3.24 0.63 23.25
C GLY A 42 1.85 1.05 22.81
N LYS A 43 1.47 0.82 21.56
CA LYS A 43 0.11 1.06 21.07
C LYS A 43 -0.85 -0.04 21.52
N LEU A 44 -2.16 0.26 21.53
CA LEU A 44 -3.22 -0.68 21.95
C LEU A 44 -3.35 -1.87 21.00
N LEU A 45 -2.92 -1.76 19.76
CA LEU A 45 -3.04 -2.85 18.79
C LEU A 45 -2.28 -4.09 19.25
N ASN A 46 -3.03 -5.17 19.44
CA ASN A 46 -2.54 -6.52 19.61
C ASN A 46 -3.18 -7.40 18.52
N PRO A 47 -2.42 -7.85 17.50
CA PRO A 47 -3.00 -8.63 16.40
C PRO A 47 -3.65 -9.93 16.86
N LYS A 48 -3.12 -10.57 17.92
CA LYS A 48 -3.74 -11.76 18.52
C LYS A 48 -5.13 -11.43 19.07
N GLU A 49 -5.26 -10.33 19.81
CA GLU A 49 -6.54 -9.94 20.40
C GLU A 49 -7.58 -9.55 19.34
N ILE A 50 -7.16 -9.07 18.17
CA ILE A 50 -8.11 -8.86 17.04
C ILE A 50 -8.75 -10.20 16.64
N VAL A 51 -7.94 -11.24 16.46
CA VAL A 51 -8.42 -12.57 16.06
C VAL A 51 -9.28 -13.19 17.16
N LEU A 52 -8.81 -13.13 18.42
CA LEU A 52 -9.54 -13.66 19.59
C LEU A 52 -10.84 -12.87 19.85
N GLY A 53 -10.83 -11.58 19.60
CA GLY A 53 -12.03 -10.73 19.72
C GLY A 53 -13.14 -11.19 18.78
N VAL A 54 -12.82 -11.52 17.53
CA VAL A 54 -13.79 -12.10 16.58
C VAL A 54 -14.31 -13.45 17.09
N ARG A 55 -13.42 -14.34 17.57
CA ARG A 55 -13.83 -15.63 18.15
C ARG A 55 -14.77 -15.46 19.35
N ASN A 56 -14.42 -14.59 20.29
CA ASN A 56 -15.21 -14.34 21.48
C ASN A 56 -16.57 -13.74 21.15
N TYR A 57 -16.58 -12.79 20.18
CA TYR A 57 -17.82 -12.22 19.67
C TYR A 57 -18.76 -13.30 19.09
N LEU A 58 -18.22 -14.19 18.23
CA LEU A 58 -19.00 -15.26 17.61
C LEU A 58 -19.51 -16.28 18.63
N ASN A 59 -18.76 -16.54 19.71
CA ASN A 59 -19.20 -17.41 20.81
C ASN A 59 -20.37 -16.80 21.59
N ASP A 60 -20.34 -15.48 21.84
CA ASP A 60 -21.36 -14.81 22.66
C ASP A 60 -22.64 -14.49 21.86
N PHE A 61 -22.47 -14.03 20.63
CA PHE A 61 -23.57 -13.47 19.84
C PHE A 61 -23.97 -14.32 18.62
N GLY A 62 -23.06 -15.18 18.14
CA GLY A 62 -23.27 -16.01 16.96
C GLY A 62 -23.03 -15.28 15.62
N PRO A 63 -22.98 -16.05 14.52
CA PRO A 63 -22.65 -15.49 13.20
C PRO A 63 -23.79 -14.71 12.53
N ALA A 64 -25.03 -14.86 13.00
CA ALA A 64 -26.19 -14.11 12.48
C ALA A 64 -26.46 -12.81 13.25
N SER A 65 -25.62 -12.47 14.22
CA SER A 65 -25.82 -11.32 15.08
C SER A 65 -25.66 -10.00 14.33
N GLU A 66 -26.46 -9.02 14.72
CA GLU A 66 -26.38 -7.61 14.29
C GLU A 66 -25.69 -6.71 15.33
N GLU A 67 -25.27 -7.28 16.48
CA GLU A 67 -24.49 -6.53 17.47
C GLU A 67 -23.18 -6.01 16.86
N PRO A 68 -22.73 -4.80 17.21
CA PRO A 68 -21.49 -4.25 16.67
C PRO A 68 -20.27 -5.09 17.01
N LEU A 69 -19.41 -5.37 16.01
CA LEU A 69 -18.12 -6.02 16.21
C LEU A 69 -17.14 -5.14 16.99
N LEU A 70 -17.13 -3.83 16.68
CA LEU A 70 -16.34 -2.87 17.44
C LEU A 70 -17.07 -2.50 18.74
N GLY A 71 -16.35 -2.47 19.85
CA GLY A 71 -16.87 -2.17 21.18
C GLY A 71 -16.33 -3.13 22.24
N LYS A 72 -17.14 -4.09 22.68
CA LYS A 72 -16.81 -4.99 23.82
C LYS A 72 -15.53 -5.79 23.62
N TYR A 73 -15.32 -6.39 22.45
CA TYR A 73 -14.17 -7.28 22.19
C TYR A 73 -13.09 -6.68 21.29
N LEU A 74 -13.47 -5.71 20.46
CA LEU A 74 -12.59 -5.14 19.44
C LEU A 74 -12.60 -3.62 19.56
N ALA A 75 -11.52 -3.04 20.11
CA ALA A 75 -11.41 -1.60 20.20
C ALA A 75 -11.17 -0.97 18.83
N GLN A 76 -11.97 0.02 18.47
CA GLN A 76 -11.84 0.76 17.22
C GLN A 76 -10.44 1.36 17.08
N GLU A 77 -9.94 2.00 18.13
CA GLU A 77 -8.58 2.57 18.15
C GLU A 77 -7.51 1.54 17.80
N ALA A 78 -7.59 0.32 18.35
CA ALA A 78 -6.65 -0.75 18.06
C ALA A 78 -6.64 -1.10 16.55
N ALA A 79 -7.81 -1.20 15.91
CA ALA A 79 -7.90 -1.46 14.48
C ALA A 79 -7.21 -0.37 13.65
N PHE A 80 -7.36 0.91 14.02
CA PHE A 80 -6.77 2.04 13.27
C PHE A 80 -5.29 2.30 13.59
N GLN A 81 -4.72 1.68 14.61
CA GLN A 81 -3.28 1.74 14.89
C GLN A 81 -2.43 0.79 14.02
N CYS A 82 -3.04 -0.09 13.24
CA CYS A 82 -2.33 -0.99 12.35
C CYS A 82 -1.69 -0.25 11.17
N THR A 83 -0.39 -0.48 10.94
CA THR A 83 0.35 0.07 9.80
C THR A 83 0.28 -0.80 8.55
N THR A 84 -0.51 -1.86 8.57
CA THR A 84 -0.68 -2.85 7.48
C THR A 84 0.65 -3.43 6.96
N CYS A 85 1.64 -3.58 7.83
CA CYS A 85 2.98 -4.05 7.46
C CYS A 85 3.10 -5.56 7.19
N GLY A 86 2.06 -6.36 7.49
CA GLY A 86 2.04 -7.81 7.27
C GLY A 86 2.90 -8.65 8.23
N ALA A 87 3.52 -8.05 9.26
CA ALA A 87 4.39 -8.81 10.16
C ALA A 87 3.65 -9.93 10.92
N CYS A 88 2.41 -9.67 11.34
CA CYS A 88 1.57 -10.65 12.04
C CYS A 88 1.26 -11.87 11.17
N GLU A 89 0.93 -11.67 9.91
CA GLU A 89 0.65 -12.75 8.95
C GLU A 89 1.90 -13.54 8.61
N TYR A 90 3.01 -12.84 8.36
CA TYR A 90 4.30 -13.46 8.06
C TYR A 90 4.80 -14.38 9.18
N GLN A 91 4.52 -14.04 10.44
CA GLN A 91 4.95 -14.80 11.62
C GLN A 91 3.93 -15.85 12.07
N CYS A 92 2.73 -15.86 11.50
CA CYS A 92 1.71 -16.79 11.91
C CYS A 92 1.97 -18.21 11.38
N PRO A 93 2.21 -19.22 12.25
CA PRO A 93 2.49 -20.59 11.79
C PRO A 93 1.26 -21.27 11.19
N LEU A 94 0.07 -20.72 11.42
CA LEU A 94 -1.21 -21.22 10.89
C LEU A 94 -1.70 -20.45 9.67
N GLY A 95 -0.95 -19.43 9.22
CA GLY A 95 -1.34 -18.63 8.07
C GLY A 95 -2.59 -17.78 8.29
N ILE A 96 -2.88 -17.37 9.53
CA ILE A 96 -4.04 -16.51 9.82
C ILE A 96 -3.84 -15.14 9.17
N GLU A 97 -4.82 -14.72 8.40
CA GLU A 97 -4.85 -13.43 7.70
C GLU A 97 -5.43 -12.35 8.61
N HIS A 98 -4.57 -11.65 9.33
CA HIS A 98 -4.98 -10.58 10.26
C HIS A 98 -5.42 -9.31 9.54
N LEU A 99 -4.81 -8.99 8.40
CA LEU A 99 -5.04 -7.74 7.70
C LEU A 99 -6.43 -7.65 7.07
N PRO A 100 -6.97 -8.68 6.43
CA PRO A 100 -8.36 -8.67 5.97
C PRO A 100 -9.36 -8.37 7.09
N LEU A 101 -9.15 -8.93 8.30
CA LEU A 101 -9.97 -8.61 9.47
C LEU A 101 -9.84 -7.14 9.86
N ILE A 102 -8.61 -6.63 10.02
CA ILE A 102 -8.34 -5.26 10.46
C ILE A 102 -8.87 -4.25 9.44
N VAL A 103 -8.60 -4.46 8.15
CA VAL A 103 -9.08 -3.57 7.08
C VAL A 103 -10.59 -3.68 6.94
N GLY A 104 -11.18 -4.87 7.10
CA GLY A 104 -12.62 -5.07 7.14
C GLY A 104 -13.31 -4.30 8.25
N LEU A 105 -12.76 -4.30 9.48
CA LEU A 105 -13.26 -3.50 10.60
C LEU A 105 -13.16 -2.00 10.33
N ARG A 106 -12.05 -1.52 9.76
CA ARG A 106 -11.89 -0.12 9.34
C ARG A 106 -12.93 0.28 8.31
N ARG A 107 -13.12 -0.57 7.30
CA ARG A 107 -14.10 -0.37 6.24
C ARG A 107 -15.51 -0.27 6.80
N GLY A 108 -15.88 -1.16 7.72
CA GLY A 108 -17.15 -1.10 8.43
C GLY A 108 -17.32 0.22 9.17
N ALA A 109 -16.34 0.65 9.95
CA ALA A 109 -16.39 1.89 10.71
C ALA A 109 -16.45 3.15 9.82
N VAL A 110 -15.69 3.19 8.73
CA VAL A 110 -15.70 4.32 7.77
C VAL A 110 -17.02 4.40 7.02
N ASN A 111 -17.51 3.27 6.49
CA ASN A 111 -18.76 3.26 5.70
C ASN A 111 -20.01 3.55 6.52
N THR A 112 -19.99 3.27 7.83
CA THR A 112 -21.11 3.58 8.74
C THR A 112 -20.99 4.93 9.43
N GLY A 113 -19.91 5.68 9.16
CA GLY A 113 -19.67 6.97 9.81
C GLY A 113 -19.31 6.85 11.30
N GLN A 114 -18.94 5.67 11.78
CA GLN A 114 -18.55 5.45 13.18
C GLN A 114 -17.10 5.90 13.46
N TRP A 115 -16.28 6.03 12.41
CA TRP A 115 -14.91 6.51 12.55
C TRP A 115 -14.83 7.98 12.16
N GLU A 116 -14.48 8.80 13.14
CA GLU A 116 -14.22 10.23 12.95
C GLU A 116 -12.77 10.53 13.34
N ASP A 117 -12.00 11.01 12.38
CA ASP A 117 -10.61 11.45 12.53
C ASP A 117 -10.34 12.59 11.57
N ASP A 118 -9.90 13.74 12.10
CA ASP A 118 -9.68 14.94 11.30
C ASP A 118 -8.66 14.75 10.19
N TYR A 119 -7.59 13.99 10.47
CA TYR A 119 -6.54 13.71 9.49
C TYR A 119 -7.01 12.73 8.41
N GLY A 120 -7.74 11.69 8.81
CA GLY A 120 -8.32 10.72 7.90
C GLY A 120 -9.37 11.34 7.00
N ASN A 121 -10.28 12.13 7.54
CA ASN A 121 -11.29 12.87 6.79
C ASN A 121 -10.65 13.85 5.80
N LYS A 122 -9.61 14.57 6.23
CA LYS A 122 -8.84 15.46 5.36
C LYS A 122 -8.12 14.69 4.25
N LEU A 123 -7.57 13.52 4.54
CA LEU A 123 -6.93 12.66 3.55
C LEU A 123 -7.94 12.21 2.48
N PHE A 124 -9.12 11.74 2.89
CA PHE A 124 -10.18 11.33 1.95
C PHE A 124 -10.64 12.49 1.07
N LEU A 125 -10.87 13.65 1.67
CA LEU A 125 -11.22 14.87 0.95
C LEU A 125 -10.15 15.29 -0.06
N ASN A 126 -8.87 15.16 0.31
CA ASN A 126 -7.74 15.46 -0.57
C ASN A 126 -7.67 14.47 -1.76
N LEU A 127 -7.89 13.18 -1.50
CA LEU A 127 -7.94 12.18 -2.57
C LEU A 127 -9.05 12.46 -3.57
N GLU A 128 -10.22 12.83 -3.09
CA GLU A 128 -11.37 13.16 -3.93
C GLU A 128 -11.12 14.42 -4.76
N ARG A 129 -10.72 15.53 -4.12
CA ARG A 129 -10.58 16.84 -4.77
C ARG A 129 -9.33 16.98 -5.62
N TYR A 130 -8.20 16.46 -5.15
CA TYR A 130 -6.88 16.69 -5.78
C TYR A 130 -6.28 15.42 -6.40
N GLY A 131 -6.88 14.25 -6.16
CA GLY A 131 -6.33 12.96 -6.62
C GLY A 131 -5.02 12.58 -5.93
N ASN A 132 -4.72 13.18 -4.77
CA ASN A 132 -3.55 12.81 -3.96
C ASN A 132 -3.80 13.11 -2.47
N PRO A 133 -3.18 12.35 -1.53
CA PRO A 133 -3.44 12.50 -0.10
C PRO A 133 -2.89 13.80 0.50
N LEU A 134 -1.98 14.49 -0.20
CA LEU A 134 -1.31 15.70 0.29
C LEU A 134 -2.15 16.96 0.05
N GLY A 135 -3.21 16.89 -0.76
CA GLY A 135 -4.05 18.05 -1.10
C GLY A 135 -3.36 19.08 -1.98
N ILE A 136 -2.38 18.66 -2.77
CA ILE A 136 -1.60 19.53 -3.64
C ILE A 136 -2.21 19.52 -5.04
N ALA A 137 -2.34 20.71 -5.66
CA ALA A 137 -2.91 20.84 -6.99
C ALA A 137 -2.07 20.09 -8.05
N SER A 138 -2.73 19.48 -9.03
CA SER A 138 -2.09 18.74 -10.12
C SER A 138 -1.12 19.61 -10.95
N SER A 139 -1.34 20.92 -10.99
CA SER A 139 -0.43 21.89 -11.64
C SER A 139 1.00 21.86 -11.07
N GLU A 140 1.17 21.51 -9.79
CA GLU A 140 2.50 21.39 -9.18
C GLU A 140 3.26 20.16 -9.69
N ARG A 141 2.55 19.09 -10.01
CA ARG A 141 3.10 17.94 -10.72
C ARG A 141 3.53 18.32 -12.13
N ASP A 142 2.70 19.04 -12.88
CA ASP A 142 3.03 19.48 -14.22
C ASP A 142 4.24 20.43 -14.23
N LYS A 143 4.37 21.30 -13.22
CA LYS A 143 5.56 22.14 -13.02
C LYS A 143 6.82 21.29 -12.78
N PHE A 144 6.71 20.28 -11.93
CA PHE A 144 7.83 19.37 -11.66
C PHE A 144 8.25 18.62 -12.93
N ILE A 145 7.30 18.03 -13.67
CA ILE A 145 7.56 17.31 -14.92
C ILE A 145 8.34 18.20 -15.89
N ARG A 146 7.90 19.45 -16.08
CA ARG A 146 8.58 20.42 -16.97
C ARG A 146 9.96 20.80 -16.45
N LYS A 147 10.08 21.14 -15.15
CA LYS A 147 11.35 21.56 -14.54
C LYS A 147 12.42 20.46 -14.59
N ALA A 148 12.04 19.21 -14.32
CA ALA A 148 12.96 18.07 -14.35
C ALA A 148 13.17 17.50 -15.77
N GLY A 149 12.53 18.08 -16.79
CA GLY A 149 12.64 17.65 -18.18
C GLY A 149 12.22 16.20 -18.38
N LEU A 150 11.15 15.76 -17.69
CA LEU A 150 10.63 14.40 -17.83
C LEU A 150 9.81 14.29 -19.11
N PRO A 151 10.13 13.35 -20.02
CA PRO A 151 9.36 13.15 -21.23
C PRO A 151 7.97 12.59 -20.88
N VAL A 152 6.98 12.97 -21.67
CA VAL A 152 5.64 12.40 -21.58
C VAL A 152 5.64 11.04 -22.28
N TYR A 153 5.04 10.04 -21.65
CA TYR A 153 4.89 8.72 -22.23
C TYR A 153 3.99 8.77 -23.46
N ASP A 154 4.46 8.28 -24.60
CA ASP A 154 3.76 8.26 -25.91
C ASP A 154 3.68 6.87 -26.54
N GLY A 155 4.07 5.83 -25.79
CA GLY A 155 4.04 4.43 -26.24
C GLY A 155 5.32 3.94 -26.90
N THR A 156 6.29 4.82 -27.18
CA THR A 156 7.59 4.46 -27.79
C THR A 156 8.65 4.08 -26.74
N GLN A 157 8.49 4.57 -25.50
CA GLN A 157 9.42 4.33 -24.43
C GLN A 157 9.23 2.91 -23.84
N GLU A 158 10.33 2.36 -23.34
CA GLU A 158 10.35 1.05 -22.66
C GLU A 158 9.53 1.07 -21.38
N TYR A 159 9.67 2.13 -20.58
CA TYR A 159 9.02 2.26 -19.29
C TYR A 159 8.08 3.45 -19.20
N CYS A 160 6.94 3.25 -18.55
CA CYS A 160 6.20 4.31 -17.92
C CYS A 160 6.71 4.48 -16.47
N LEU A 161 7.35 5.62 -16.17
CA LEU A 161 7.76 5.97 -14.81
C LEU A 161 6.55 6.49 -14.05
N TRP A 162 6.03 5.65 -13.16
CA TRP A 162 4.93 5.99 -12.25
C TRP A 162 5.48 6.82 -11.09
N LEU A 163 5.18 8.10 -11.06
CA LEU A 163 5.68 9.02 -10.03
C LEU A 163 5.04 8.77 -8.67
N GLY A 164 3.74 8.47 -8.65
CA GLY A 164 2.96 8.43 -7.41
C GLY A 164 2.84 9.80 -6.75
N CYS A 165 2.19 9.85 -5.60
CA CYS A 165 2.06 11.10 -4.84
C CYS A 165 3.41 11.58 -4.27
N MET A 166 4.25 10.67 -3.80
CA MET A 166 5.56 11.02 -3.22
C MET A 166 6.52 11.55 -4.31
N GLY A 167 6.67 10.84 -5.43
CA GLY A 167 7.55 11.28 -6.52
C GLY A 167 7.09 12.55 -7.21
N ALA A 168 5.77 12.84 -7.20
CA ALA A 168 5.23 14.02 -7.84
C ALA A 168 5.24 15.28 -6.95
N TYR A 169 5.06 15.13 -5.64
CA TYR A 169 4.77 16.26 -4.75
C TYR A 169 5.73 16.41 -3.56
N ASP A 170 6.29 15.31 -3.05
CA ASP A 170 7.22 15.37 -1.93
C ASP A 170 8.62 15.79 -2.39
N PRO A 171 9.30 16.74 -1.70
CA PRO A 171 10.63 17.18 -2.09
C PRO A 171 11.68 16.06 -2.15
N LYS A 172 11.69 15.15 -1.18
CA LYS A 172 12.62 14.01 -1.16
C LYS A 172 12.26 12.98 -2.23
N GLY A 173 10.98 12.71 -2.43
CA GLY A 173 10.51 11.87 -3.52
C GLY A 173 10.93 12.39 -4.89
N ARG A 174 10.87 13.71 -5.11
CA ARG A 174 11.36 14.37 -6.34
C ARG A 174 12.86 14.19 -6.54
N GLU A 175 13.68 14.37 -5.49
CA GLU A 175 15.13 14.12 -5.53
C GLU A 175 15.46 12.67 -5.94
N ILE A 176 14.70 11.70 -5.41
CA ILE A 176 14.83 10.28 -5.76
C ILE A 176 14.47 10.07 -7.24
N VAL A 177 13.36 10.63 -7.70
CA VAL A 177 12.94 10.55 -9.12
C VAL A 177 14.01 11.15 -10.03
N GLU A 178 14.53 12.34 -9.73
CA GLU A 178 15.58 12.99 -10.53
C GLU A 178 16.86 12.15 -10.56
N SER A 179 17.21 11.49 -9.45
CA SER A 179 18.36 10.59 -9.38
C SER A 179 18.15 9.33 -10.22
N LEU A 180 16.99 8.68 -10.10
CA LEU A 180 16.63 7.52 -10.92
C LEU A 180 16.64 7.87 -12.41
N VAL A 181 16.09 9.02 -12.78
CA VAL A 181 16.07 9.49 -14.17
C VAL A 181 17.48 9.70 -14.74
N ARG A 182 18.42 10.21 -13.92
CA ARG A 182 19.84 10.31 -14.35
C ARG A 182 20.43 8.94 -14.64
N VAL A 183 20.16 7.95 -13.78
CA VAL A 183 20.64 6.56 -13.99
C VAL A 183 20.01 5.96 -15.24
N MET A 184 18.68 6.05 -15.40
CA MET A 184 18.00 5.51 -16.59
C MET A 184 18.58 6.10 -17.89
N ARG A 185 18.77 7.42 -17.93
CA ARG A 185 19.37 8.09 -19.10
C ARG A 185 20.79 7.62 -19.37
N HIS A 186 21.62 7.48 -18.33
CA HIS A 186 23.00 7.01 -18.46
C HIS A 186 23.05 5.58 -19.03
N SER A 187 22.16 4.72 -18.56
CA SER A 187 22.08 3.31 -19.00
C SER A 187 21.28 3.12 -20.31
N GLY A 188 20.87 4.18 -20.98
CA GLY A 188 20.12 4.11 -22.24
C GLY A 188 18.69 3.60 -22.12
N VAL A 189 18.14 3.54 -20.90
CA VAL A 189 16.75 3.12 -20.66
C VAL A 189 15.79 4.26 -21.02
N THR A 190 14.87 4.01 -21.93
CA THR A 190 13.87 4.99 -22.34
C THR A 190 12.66 4.96 -21.42
N PHE A 191 12.17 6.13 -21.03
CA PHE A 191 11.03 6.26 -20.13
C PHE A 191 10.19 7.49 -20.46
N GLY A 192 8.94 7.47 -19.98
CA GLY A 192 8.05 8.61 -20.01
C GLY A 192 7.13 8.61 -18.79
N VAL A 193 6.53 9.76 -18.47
CA VAL A 193 5.58 9.92 -17.36
C VAL A 193 4.17 10.21 -17.84
N LEU A 194 3.15 9.84 -17.09
CA LEU A 194 1.76 10.15 -17.40
C LEU A 194 1.38 11.52 -16.83
N LYS A 195 0.76 12.38 -17.63
CA LYS A 195 0.31 13.71 -17.18
C LYS A 195 -0.87 13.65 -16.21
N LYS A 196 -1.79 12.70 -16.40
CA LYS A 196 -3.06 12.60 -15.65
C LYS A 196 -3.05 11.52 -14.57
N GLU A 197 -1.89 11.00 -14.19
CA GLU A 197 -1.75 10.05 -13.10
C GLU A 197 -2.27 10.64 -11.79
N LYS A 198 -3.03 9.86 -11.03
CA LYS A 198 -3.47 10.18 -9.66
C LYS A 198 -2.82 9.21 -8.67
N CYS A 199 -3.02 9.45 -7.37
CA CYS A 199 -2.64 8.48 -6.35
C CYS A 199 -3.24 7.11 -6.67
N THR A 200 -2.52 6.04 -6.33
CA THR A 200 -3.02 4.66 -6.51
C THR A 200 -4.22 4.32 -5.65
N GLY A 201 -4.53 5.15 -4.64
CA GLY A 201 -5.58 4.88 -3.67
C GLY A 201 -5.15 4.01 -2.49
N ASP A 202 -3.87 3.61 -2.39
CA ASP A 202 -3.39 2.75 -1.30
C ASP A 202 -3.84 3.22 0.08
N SER A 203 -3.69 4.49 0.39
CA SER A 203 -4.11 5.05 1.69
C SER A 203 -5.62 4.94 1.94
N ALA A 204 -6.46 5.13 0.92
CA ALA A 204 -7.90 4.93 1.03
C ALA A 204 -8.23 3.45 1.30
N ARG A 205 -7.64 2.52 0.54
CA ARG A 205 -7.82 1.07 0.73
C ARG A 205 -7.43 0.65 2.15
N ARG A 206 -6.26 1.11 2.66
CA ARG A 206 -5.75 0.75 3.99
C ARG A 206 -6.57 1.34 5.13
N LEU A 207 -7.19 2.50 4.92
CA LEU A 207 -8.07 3.12 5.91
C LEU A 207 -9.54 2.70 5.80
N GLY A 208 -9.91 1.93 4.77
CA GLY A 208 -11.25 1.39 4.61
C GLY A 208 -12.20 2.24 3.77
N ASN A 209 -11.72 3.24 3.03
CA ASN A 209 -12.54 3.99 2.07
C ASN A 209 -12.41 3.35 0.68
N ASP A 210 -13.16 2.28 0.46
CA ASP A 210 -13.10 1.52 -0.79
C ASP A 210 -13.74 2.27 -1.97
N LEU A 211 -14.70 3.17 -1.71
CA LEU A 211 -15.28 4.00 -2.78
C LEU A 211 -14.23 4.94 -3.39
N ALA A 212 -13.47 5.64 -2.55
CA ALA A 212 -12.38 6.50 -3.04
C ALA A 212 -11.28 5.66 -3.71
N PHE A 213 -11.00 4.47 -3.20
CA PHE A 213 -10.03 3.55 -3.78
C PHE A 213 -10.45 3.09 -5.18
N SER A 214 -11.67 2.56 -5.34
CA SER A 214 -12.18 2.06 -6.63
C SER A 214 -12.18 3.15 -7.70
N GLN A 215 -12.65 4.34 -7.37
CA GLN A 215 -12.65 5.48 -8.29
C GLN A 215 -11.23 5.84 -8.77
N LEU A 216 -10.25 5.86 -7.88
CA LEU A 216 -8.86 6.14 -8.24
C LEU A 216 -8.25 5.01 -9.08
N ALA A 217 -8.53 3.75 -8.75
CA ALA A 217 -8.04 2.59 -9.49
C ALA A 217 -8.57 2.60 -10.93
N GLU A 218 -9.88 2.75 -11.11
CA GLU A 218 -10.54 2.79 -12.44
C GLU A 218 -10.02 3.96 -13.30
N GLN A 219 -9.93 5.16 -12.74
CA GLN A 219 -9.43 6.34 -13.45
C GLN A 219 -7.97 6.18 -13.90
N ASN A 220 -7.13 5.59 -13.06
CA ASN A 220 -5.74 5.33 -13.40
C ASN A 220 -5.61 4.21 -14.44
N LEU A 221 -6.37 3.12 -14.31
CA LEU A 221 -6.41 2.03 -15.29
C LEU A 221 -6.84 2.55 -16.67
N GLN A 222 -7.86 3.41 -16.72
CA GLN A 222 -8.28 4.06 -17.97
C GLN A 222 -7.17 4.95 -18.54
N THR A 223 -6.45 5.70 -17.71
CA THR A 223 -5.34 6.57 -18.13
C THR A 223 -4.18 5.74 -18.70
N ILE A 224 -3.83 4.64 -18.02
CA ILE A 224 -2.78 3.68 -18.44
C ILE A 224 -3.14 3.02 -19.78
N SER A 225 -4.37 2.53 -19.88
CA SER A 225 -4.88 1.89 -21.10
C SER A 225 -4.89 2.86 -22.28
N THR A 226 -5.40 4.06 -22.09
CA THR A 226 -5.44 5.10 -23.14
C THR A 226 -4.03 5.49 -23.62
N ALA A 227 -3.04 5.50 -22.73
CA ALA A 227 -1.65 5.78 -23.09
C ALA A 227 -0.91 4.59 -23.70
N GLY A 228 -1.52 3.40 -23.73
CA GLY A 228 -0.90 2.18 -24.26
C GLY A 228 0.33 1.73 -23.47
N VAL A 229 0.33 1.94 -22.14
CA VAL A 229 1.45 1.57 -21.27
C VAL A 229 1.67 0.06 -21.26
N LYS A 230 2.90 -0.38 -21.49
CA LYS A 230 3.27 -1.81 -21.54
C LYS A 230 4.03 -2.29 -20.32
N LYS A 231 4.84 -1.43 -19.71
CA LYS A 231 5.68 -1.76 -18.55
C LYS A 231 5.87 -0.52 -17.69
N MET A 232 5.94 -0.71 -16.40
CA MET A 232 5.99 0.39 -15.43
C MET A 232 7.15 0.22 -14.45
N VAL A 233 7.66 1.33 -13.94
CA VAL A 233 8.61 1.37 -12.81
C VAL A 233 8.19 2.48 -11.85
N SER A 234 8.35 2.25 -10.54
CA SER A 234 8.05 3.26 -9.52
C SER A 234 9.07 3.26 -8.39
N ILE A 235 9.25 4.42 -7.76
CA ILE A 235 10.07 4.57 -6.55
C ILE A 235 9.32 4.14 -5.27
N CYS A 236 8.01 3.90 -5.36
CA CYS A 236 7.17 3.68 -4.20
C CYS A 236 6.73 2.22 -4.10
N PRO A 237 7.15 1.46 -3.07
CA PRO A 237 6.76 0.06 -2.90
C PRO A 237 5.26 -0.11 -2.67
N HIS A 238 4.58 0.86 -2.05
CA HIS A 238 3.13 0.86 -1.91
C HIS A 238 2.44 0.95 -3.28
N CYS A 239 2.89 1.87 -4.16
CA CYS A 239 2.36 1.96 -5.51
C CYS A 239 2.56 0.66 -6.29
N VAL A 240 3.76 0.07 -6.20
CA VAL A 240 4.07 -1.20 -6.88
C VAL A 240 3.09 -2.29 -6.45
N ARG A 241 2.90 -2.49 -5.14
CA ARG A 241 1.98 -3.50 -4.63
C ARG A 241 0.52 -3.21 -5.00
N THR A 242 0.07 -1.97 -4.80
CA THR A 242 -1.33 -1.61 -5.08
C THR A 242 -1.68 -1.81 -6.54
N ILE A 243 -0.81 -1.40 -7.46
CA ILE A 243 -1.02 -1.57 -8.90
C ILE A 243 -0.97 -3.05 -9.31
N SER A 244 -0.02 -3.81 -8.77
CA SER A 244 0.16 -5.22 -9.16
C SER A 244 -0.86 -6.17 -8.53
N GLU A 245 -1.42 -5.83 -7.35
CA GLU A 245 -2.29 -6.73 -6.59
C GLU A 245 -3.69 -6.16 -6.37
N ASP A 246 -3.79 -5.00 -5.70
CA ASP A 246 -5.08 -4.51 -5.24
C ASP A 246 -5.97 -4.03 -6.41
N TRP A 247 -5.37 -3.56 -7.52
CA TRP A 247 -6.13 -3.14 -8.71
C TRP A 247 -6.70 -4.28 -9.54
N ARG A 248 -6.26 -5.53 -9.32
CA ARG A 248 -6.77 -6.71 -10.05
C ARG A 248 -8.30 -6.87 -9.95
N GLU A 249 -8.89 -6.38 -8.89
CA GLU A 249 -10.36 -6.38 -8.71
C GLU A 249 -11.07 -5.46 -9.72
N TYR A 250 -10.37 -4.45 -10.26
CA TYR A 250 -10.94 -3.41 -11.14
C TYR A 250 -10.48 -3.51 -12.59
N GLY A 251 -9.42 -4.25 -12.85
CA GLY A 251 -8.87 -4.46 -14.18
C GLY A 251 -7.42 -4.91 -14.18
N GLN A 252 -6.88 -5.10 -15.38
CA GLN A 252 -5.50 -5.55 -15.53
C GLN A 252 -4.58 -4.35 -15.78
N ALA A 253 -3.65 -4.10 -14.86
CA ALA A 253 -2.54 -3.16 -15.05
C ALA A 253 -1.36 -3.84 -15.77
N PRO A 254 -0.52 -3.07 -16.49
CA PRO A 254 0.75 -3.57 -17.00
C PRO A 254 1.69 -4.02 -15.86
N PRO A 255 2.67 -4.89 -16.13
CA PRO A 255 3.69 -5.23 -15.16
C PRO A 255 4.39 -3.98 -14.60
N ILE A 256 4.53 -3.95 -13.28
CA ILE A 256 5.21 -2.86 -12.56
C ILE A 256 6.28 -3.44 -11.64
N GLU A 257 7.44 -2.81 -11.62
CA GLU A 257 8.55 -3.16 -10.75
C GLU A 257 8.99 -1.97 -9.89
N HIS A 258 9.66 -2.27 -8.80
CA HIS A 258 10.28 -1.23 -7.98
C HIS A 258 11.61 -0.77 -8.60
N HIS A 259 11.95 0.49 -8.42
CA HIS A 259 13.18 1.03 -9.00
C HIS A 259 14.45 0.30 -8.57
N SER A 260 14.48 -0.31 -7.38
CA SER A 260 15.64 -1.11 -6.94
C SER A 260 15.85 -2.38 -7.77
N GLU A 261 14.77 -3.02 -8.26
CA GLU A 261 14.88 -4.16 -9.17
C GLU A 261 15.49 -3.73 -10.51
N LEU A 262 15.05 -2.57 -11.03
CA LEU A 262 15.64 -1.99 -12.23
C LEU A 262 17.11 -1.62 -12.02
N LEU A 263 17.46 -0.93 -10.92
CA LEU A 263 18.81 -0.52 -10.60
C LEU A 263 19.77 -1.70 -10.45
N ALA A 264 19.35 -2.78 -9.78
CA ALA A 264 20.15 -3.99 -9.63
C ALA A 264 20.51 -4.61 -11.00
N ARG A 265 19.58 -4.59 -11.97
CA ARG A 265 19.88 -5.06 -13.33
C ARG A 265 20.80 -4.11 -14.12
N LEU A 266 20.76 -2.83 -13.81
CA LEU A 266 21.58 -1.81 -14.48
C LEU A 266 22.97 -1.64 -13.87
N GLU A 267 23.28 -2.29 -12.75
CA GLU A 267 24.52 -2.11 -11.99
C GLU A 267 25.77 -2.20 -12.88
N SER A 268 25.83 -3.20 -13.78
CA SER A 268 26.96 -3.38 -14.69
C SER A 268 27.13 -2.26 -15.72
N THR A 269 26.13 -1.42 -15.92
CA THR A 269 26.18 -0.26 -16.84
C THR A 269 26.64 1.02 -16.15
N LEU A 270 26.70 1.00 -14.81
CA LEU A 270 27.05 2.16 -14.01
C LEU A 270 28.57 2.24 -13.82
N PRO A 271 29.13 3.46 -13.73
CA PRO A 271 30.53 3.61 -13.42
C PRO A 271 30.84 3.03 -12.04
N ALA A 272 31.93 2.30 -11.92
CA ALA A 272 32.42 1.82 -10.63
C ALA A 272 32.61 3.00 -9.67
N ALA A 273 32.28 2.80 -8.39
CA ALA A 273 32.55 3.79 -7.37
C ALA A 273 34.06 4.12 -7.33
N SER A 274 34.41 5.39 -7.32
CA SER A 274 35.80 5.85 -7.31
C SER A 274 36.53 5.48 -6.02
N ALA A 275 35.80 5.24 -4.93
CA ALA A 275 36.33 4.67 -3.67
C ALA A 275 35.16 4.06 -2.88
N PRO A 276 35.38 2.99 -2.10
CA PRO A 276 34.37 2.47 -1.20
C PRO A 276 34.05 3.50 -0.12
N SER A 277 32.76 3.69 0.14
CA SER A 277 32.32 4.55 1.24
C SER A 277 32.71 3.92 2.59
N GLN A 278 33.33 4.69 3.49
CA GLN A 278 33.58 4.27 4.86
C GLN A 278 32.37 4.55 5.78
N GLN A 279 31.29 5.11 5.25
CA GLN A 279 30.10 5.44 6.01
C GLN A 279 29.34 4.16 6.36
N LYS A 280 29.14 3.94 7.66
CA LYS A 280 28.27 2.86 8.13
C LYS A 280 26.81 3.22 7.86
N VAL A 281 26.12 2.38 7.13
CA VAL A 281 24.70 2.54 6.83
C VAL A 281 23.91 1.36 7.37
N VAL A 282 22.64 1.61 7.71
CA VAL A 282 21.67 0.57 8.06
C VAL A 282 20.56 0.60 7.01
N TYR A 283 20.34 -0.53 6.36
CA TYR A 283 19.24 -0.68 5.43
C TYR A 283 18.03 -1.32 6.12
N HIS A 284 16.88 -0.65 6.03
CA HIS A 284 15.60 -1.19 6.50
C HIS A 284 14.80 -1.71 5.32
N ASP A 285 14.54 -3.03 5.28
CA ASP A 285 13.73 -3.64 4.23
C ASP A 285 12.29 -3.07 4.25
N PRO A 286 11.84 -2.43 3.18
CA PRO A 286 10.45 -1.95 3.11
C PRO A 286 9.48 -3.13 3.17
N CYS A 287 8.52 -3.10 4.10
CA CYS A 287 7.58 -4.20 4.29
C CYS A 287 6.78 -4.54 3.02
N TYR A 288 6.47 -3.54 2.20
CA TYR A 288 5.73 -3.71 0.95
C TYR A 288 6.58 -4.28 -0.21
N LEU A 289 7.90 -4.33 -0.09
CA LEU A 289 8.77 -5.11 -0.97
C LEU A 289 9.09 -6.48 -0.37
N GLY A 290 9.65 -6.51 0.84
CA GLY A 290 10.10 -7.74 1.46
C GLY A 290 8.94 -8.67 1.81
N ARG A 291 8.10 -8.32 2.81
CA ARG A 291 7.06 -9.24 3.30
C ARG A 291 5.99 -9.57 2.28
N TYR A 292 5.57 -8.59 1.49
CA TYR A 292 4.49 -8.80 0.51
C TYR A 292 4.94 -9.37 -0.83
N ARG A 293 6.19 -9.12 -1.24
CA ARG A 293 6.65 -9.48 -2.58
C ARG A 293 7.89 -10.37 -2.59
N GLY A 294 8.50 -10.63 -1.44
CA GLY A 294 9.74 -11.42 -1.35
C GLY A 294 10.97 -10.72 -1.91
N ILE A 295 10.90 -9.42 -2.21
CA ILE A 295 11.99 -8.64 -2.81
C ILE A 295 12.88 -8.11 -1.70
N TYR A 296 14.01 -8.76 -1.46
CA TYR A 296 14.99 -8.43 -0.44
C TYR A 296 16.38 -8.17 -1.02
N ASP A 297 16.78 -8.96 -2.00
CA ASP A 297 18.16 -9.00 -2.48
C ASP A 297 18.51 -7.80 -3.35
N GLU A 298 17.65 -7.44 -4.30
CA GLU A 298 17.88 -6.34 -5.23
C GLU A 298 18.08 -4.98 -4.53
N PRO A 299 17.21 -4.59 -3.54
CA PRO A 299 17.44 -3.35 -2.80
C PRO A 299 18.75 -3.36 -2.00
N ARG A 300 19.13 -4.51 -1.43
CA ARG A 300 20.37 -4.66 -0.65
C ARG A 300 21.60 -4.62 -1.55
N GLN A 301 21.52 -5.26 -2.72
CA GLN A 301 22.56 -5.20 -3.75
C GLN A 301 22.85 -3.75 -4.17
N VAL A 302 21.79 -2.97 -4.42
CA VAL A 302 21.93 -1.55 -4.79
C VAL A 302 22.51 -0.69 -3.66
N ALA A 303 22.28 -1.08 -2.40
CA ALA A 303 22.75 -0.35 -1.22
C ALA A 303 24.19 -0.72 -0.79
N ALA A 304 24.75 -1.84 -1.28
CA ALA A 304 26.07 -2.34 -0.96
C ALA A 304 27.16 -1.63 -1.76
#